data_74c961e109e7ef0978721a30aaf302f9
#
_entry.id   74c961e109e7ef0978721a30aaf302f9
#
_cell.length_a   1.000
_cell.length_b   1.000
_cell.length_c   1.000
_cell.angle_alpha   90.00
_cell.angle_beta   90.00
_cell.angle_gamma   90.00
#
_symmetry.space_group_name_H-M   'P 1'
#
loop_
_entity.id
_entity.type
_entity.pdbx_description
1 polymer ?
#
loop_
_entity_poly.entity_id
_entity_poly.type
_entity_poly.pdbx_seq_one_letter_code
_entity_poly.pdbx_strand_id
1 'polypeptide(L)'
;LGDVYKRQDIYVGTSVRDVTKADYSYILNHDVITEQLSAKLVPTSLPKRMLADGSYEALPQSEPVDTDYSAIGNIDPSLTEGVAPGQRAIPYFRFADGMAKNGSHDIMDVVEGRITLDEFVSELSIDDLIHLLGGQPNTGVANTFGIGNMPEYGIPSVMTADGPAGVRIAPEVGICTTAFPCSTLLACTWNPDVLEAVGRAGGEELKENNLALWLTPAICIHRSPLCGRNFEYYSEDPFVTGKLAGAMVRGIQSNNVGATVKHFALNNKETNRKNSDSRVSERAAREIYLKAFEMIVKDENPWAIMSSYNMINGYRASESEDLLTGILRDEWGYEGMVTSDWWTCGEHYKETNAGNDLKMGNGYPDRVKKAYDKGAISRSEMETSVKRILGLILKLD
;
A
#
# COMPACT_ATOMS: atom_id res chain seq x y z
N LEU A 1 -16.95 5.73 18.87
CA LEU A 1 -17.42 6.13 17.53
C LEU A 1 -18.86 5.67 17.43
N GLY A 2 -19.67 6.50 17.85
CA GLY A 2 -20.93 6.05 17.97
C GLY A 2 -21.83 6.36 16.88
N ASP A 3 -22.79 6.08 16.85
CA ASP A 3 -24.07 6.60 16.56
C ASP A 3 -24.33 6.88 15.12
N VAL A 4 -24.56 5.80 14.52
CA VAL A 4 -25.49 5.94 13.42
C VAL A 4 -26.87 6.15 14.04
N TYR A 5 -27.33 7.33 13.86
CA TYR A 5 -28.50 7.80 14.47
C TYR A 5 -29.76 7.27 13.90
N LYS A 6 -30.49 6.84 14.66
CA LYS A 6 -31.90 6.86 15.01
C LYS A 6 -32.93 6.85 13.89
N ARG A 7 -32.65 7.42 12.72
CA ARG A 7 -33.54 7.31 11.55
C ARG A 7 -32.79 7.63 10.29
N GLN A 8 -32.77 6.69 9.38
CA GLN A 8 -32.27 6.87 8.01
C GLN A 8 -33.46 6.66 7.07
N ASP A 9 -33.63 7.59 6.16
CA ASP A 9 -34.57 7.45 5.08
C ASP A 9 -33.83 6.94 3.84
N ILE A 10 -34.38 5.92 3.18
CA ILE A 10 -33.80 5.33 1.97
C ILE A 10 -34.48 5.95 0.76
N TYR A 11 -33.69 6.41 -0.19
CA TYR A 11 -34.16 6.97 -1.45
C TYR A 11 -33.60 6.14 -2.60
N VAL A 12 -34.41 5.91 -3.63
CA VAL A 12 -34.03 5.18 -4.84
C VAL A 12 -34.31 6.05 -6.05
N GLY A 13 -33.35 6.11 -6.97
CA GLY A 13 -33.50 6.93 -8.19
C GLY A 13 -32.31 6.81 -9.12
N THR A 14 -32.33 7.57 -10.20
CA THR A 14 -31.31 7.58 -11.26
C THR A 14 -30.16 8.55 -10.95
N SER A 15 -30.36 9.48 -10.04
CA SER A 15 -29.34 10.41 -9.55
C SER A 15 -29.76 10.95 -8.18
N VAL A 16 -28.86 11.62 -7.47
CA VAL A 16 -29.17 12.30 -6.19
C VAL A 16 -30.20 13.41 -6.30
N ARG A 17 -30.52 13.85 -7.52
CA ARG A 17 -31.51 14.89 -7.82
C ARG A 17 -32.82 14.33 -8.33
N ASP A 18 -32.86 13.04 -8.66
CA ASP A 18 -34.02 12.33 -9.17
C ASP A 18 -34.19 11.04 -8.36
N VAL A 19 -34.68 11.22 -7.15
CA VAL A 19 -34.85 10.14 -6.17
C VAL A 19 -36.25 10.16 -5.57
N THR A 20 -36.77 8.99 -5.32
CA THR A 20 -38.05 8.80 -4.60
C THR A 20 -37.75 8.09 -3.28
N LYS A 21 -38.35 8.57 -2.20
CA LYS A 21 -38.24 7.93 -0.90
C LYS A 21 -38.89 6.55 -0.96
N ALA A 22 -38.16 5.53 -0.54
CA ALA A 22 -38.68 4.18 -0.41
C ALA A 22 -39.69 4.11 0.74
N ASP A 23 -40.83 3.45 0.50
CA ASP A 23 -41.78 3.13 1.56
C ASP A 23 -41.33 1.84 2.27
N TYR A 24 -40.24 2.00 3.05
CA TYR A 24 -39.65 0.92 3.82
C TYR A 24 -39.18 1.44 5.16
N SER A 25 -39.49 0.69 6.21
CA SER A 25 -38.92 0.96 7.54
C SER A 25 -38.43 -0.33 8.18
N TYR A 26 -37.28 -0.23 8.78
CA TYR A 26 -36.71 -1.29 9.63
C TYR A 26 -36.48 -0.74 11.03
N ILE A 27 -37.00 -1.41 12.02
CA ILE A 27 -36.95 -0.95 13.41
C ILE A 27 -36.07 -1.92 14.20
N LEU A 28 -34.99 -1.40 14.75
CA LEU A 28 -34.21 -2.11 15.76
C LEU A 28 -34.83 -1.88 17.13
N ASN A 29 -35.19 -2.95 17.82
CA ASN A 29 -35.78 -2.89 19.14
C ASN A 29 -34.77 -2.70 20.27
N HIS A 30 -33.49 -2.81 19.95
CA HIS A 30 -32.36 -2.63 20.86
C HIS A 30 -31.13 -2.18 20.10
N ASP A 31 -30.17 -1.62 20.82
CA ASP A 31 -28.89 -1.26 20.25
C ASP A 31 -28.10 -2.51 19.83
N VAL A 32 -27.50 -2.47 18.64
CA VAL A 32 -26.63 -3.53 18.13
C VAL A 32 -25.23 -2.96 17.98
N ILE A 33 -24.29 -3.50 18.74
CA ILE A 33 -22.87 -3.21 18.57
C ILE A 33 -22.35 -4.15 17.48
N THR A 34 -22.02 -3.60 16.31
CA THR A 34 -21.50 -4.39 15.18
C THR A 34 -19.99 -4.58 15.28
N GLU A 35 -19.27 -3.62 15.87
CA GLU A 35 -17.84 -3.66 16.03
C GLU A 35 -17.41 -2.78 17.20
N GLN A 36 -16.47 -3.25 18.01
CA GLN A 36 -15.88 -2.48 19.09
C GLN A 36 -14.45 -2.13 18.75
N LEU A 37 -14.19 -0.86 18.45
CA LEU A 37 -12.88 -0.35 18.03
C LEU A 37 -12.22 0.47 19.15
N SER A 38 -10.88 0.48 19.17
CA SER A 38 -10.09 1.42 19.98
C SER A 38 -9.92 2.75 19.21
N ALA A 39 -9.68 3.85 19.92
CA ALA A 39 -9.40 5.14 19.31
C ALA A 39 -8.04 5.10 18.58
N LYS A 40 -8.01 5.54 17.33
CA LYS A 40 -6.83 5.62 16.47
C LYS A 40 -6.83 6.92 15.68
N LEU A 41 -5.66 7.36 15.22
CA LEU A 41 -5.50 8.57 14.41
C LEU A 41 -6.10 9.83 15.05
N VAL A 42 -5.99 9.98 16.36
CA VAL A 42 -6.54 11.15 17.07
C VAL A 42 -5.92 12.44 16.54
N PRO A 43 -6.74 13.43 16.09
CA PRO A 43 -6.20 14.64 15.48
C PRO A 43 -5.49 15.52 16.52
N THR A 44 -4.27 15.97 16.19
CA THR A 44 -3.46 16.87 17.02
C THR A 44 -3.88 18.33 16.92
N SER A 45 -4.59 18.71 15.87
CA SER A 45 -4.92 20.11 15.56
C SER A 45 -6.28 20.29 14.88
N LEU A 46 -7.24 19.46 15.21
CA LEU A 46 -8.63 19.58 14.77
C LEU A 46 -9.50 19.83 16.03
N PRO A 47 -9.54 21.06 16.56
CA PRO A 47 -10.11 21.32 17.88
C PRO A 47 -11.64 21.16 17.92
N LYS A 48 -12.30 21.24 16.76
CA LYS A 48 -13.76 21.14 16.67
C LYS A 48 -14.21 20.64 15.31
N ARG A 49 -15.39 20.06 15.23
CA ARG A 49 -16.08 19.76 13.98
C ARG A 49 -17.43 20.46 13.91
N MET A 50 -17.87 20.73 12.70
CA MET A 50 -19.20 21.26 12.45
C MET A 50 -20.22 20.12 12.43
N LEU A 51 -21.33 20.29 13.11
CA LEU A 51 -22.46 19.38 13.12
C LEU A 51 -23.44 19.73 11.96
N ALA A 52 -24.40 18.85 11.73
CA ALA A 52 -25.38 19.01 10.65
C ALA A 52 -26.25 20.27 10.76
N ASP A 53 -26.43 20.79 11.96
CA ASP A 53 -27.18 22.02 12.25
C ASP A 53 -26.33 23.31 12.12
N GLY A 54 -25.04 23.17 11.75
CA GLY A 54 -24.10 24.27 11.64
C GLY A 54 -23.42 24.66 12.96
N SER A 55 -23.77 24.04 14.08
CA SER A 55 -23.07 24.20 15.36
C SER A 55 -21.73 23.47 15.37
N TYR A 56 -20.91 23.69 16.40
CA TYR A 56 -19.62 23.05 16.54
C TYR A 56 -19.52 22.28 17.85
N GLU A 57 -18.95 21.09 17.79
CA GLU A 57 -18.53 20.33 18.98
C GLU A 57 -17.00 20.26 19.08
N ALA A 58 -16.48 20.16 20.29
CA ALA A 58 -15.06 19.97 20.53
C ALA A 58 -14.65 18.52 20.18
N LEU A 59 -13.46 18.36 19.60
CA LEU A 59 -12.85 17.06 19.36
C LEU A 59 -11.73 16.80 20.36
N PRO A 60 -11.47 15.51 20.69
CA PRO A 60 -10.27 15.13 21.43
C PRO A 60 -9.01 15.65 20.73
N GLN A 61 -8.05 16.10 21.52
CA GLN A 61 -6.76 16.55 21.02
C GLN A 61 -5.66 15.62 21.55
N SER A 62 -4.66 15.31 20.72
CA SER A 62 -3.42 14.68 21.14
C SER A 62 -2.30 15.71 21.16
N GLU A 63 -1.24 15.40 21.89
CA GLU A 63 -0.04 16.24 21.87
C GLU A 63 0.61 16.23 20.48
N PRO A 64 1.12 17.38 20.02
CA PRO A 64 1.86 17.44 18.75
C PRO A 64 3.08 16.52 18.80
N VAL A 65 3.29 15.76 17.73
CA VAL A 65 4.53 14.99 17.57
C VAL A 65 5.56 15.86 16.90
N ASP A 66 6.66 16.09 17.60
CA ASP A 66 7.83 16.73 17.02
C ASP A 66 8.58 15.69 16.16
N THR A 67 8.35 15.76 14.86
CA THR A 67 9.04 14.89 13.90
C THR A 67 10.27 15.62 13.41
N ASP A 68 11.44 15.24 13.91
CA ASP A 68 12.71 15.74 13.41
C ASP A 68 12.98 15.19 12.00
N TYR A 69 12.84 16.04 11.00
CA TYR A 69 13.12 15.72 9.60
C TYR A 69 14.54 16.09 9.17
N SER A 70 15.38 16.58 10.07
CA SER A 70 16.76 17.02 9.76
C SER A 70 17.66 15.87 9.31
N ALA A 71 17.28 14.63 9.65
CA ALA A 71 18.03 13.43 9.28
C ALA A 71 17.78 12.92 7.85
N ILE A 72 16.89 13.57 7.08
CA ILE A 72 16.64 13.20 5.68
C ILE A 72 17.81 13.71 4.84
N GLY A 73 18.80 12.84 4.63
CA GLY A 73 19.90 13.12 3.72
C GLY A 73 19.44 13.14 2.25
N ASN A 74 20.23 13.75 1.40
CA ASN A 74 20.04 13.64 -0.04
C ASN A 74 20.17 12.18 -0.48
N ILE A 75 19.30 11.76 -1.38
CA ILE A 75 19.40 10.45 -2.04
C ILE A 75 20.66 10.49 -2.89
N ASP A 76 21.52 9.47 -2.75
CA ASP A 76 22.65 9.28 -3.65
C ASP A 76 22.11 8.91 -5.05
N PRO A 77 22.30 9.75 -6.08
CA PRO A 77 21.82 9.46 -7.42
C PRO A 77 22.38 8.16 -8.00
N SER A 78 23.58 7.73 -7.58
CA SER A 78 24.20 6.50 -8.09
C SER A 78 23.43 5.25 -7.68
N LEU A 79 22.68 5.32 -6.59
CA LEU A 79 21.80 4.23 -6.14
C LEU A 79 20.50 4.11 -6.96
N THR A 80 20.22 5.08 -7.82
CA THR A 80 19.04 5.08 -8.71
C THR A 80 19.39 4.68 -10.15
N GLU A 81 20.66 4.46 -10.47
CA GLU A 81 21.10 4.03 -11.77
C GLU A 81 20.72 2.56 -12.00
N GLY A 82 19.76 2.34 -12.89
CA GLY A 82 19.40 1.01 -13.37
C GLY A 82 20.38 0.49 -14.44
N VAL A 83 20.12 -0.70 -14.95
CA VAL A 83 20.85 -1.25 -16.09
C VAL A 83 20.68 -0.32 -17.30
N ALA A 84 21.76 -0.05 -18.03
CA ALA A 84 21.73 0.83 -19.19
C ALA A 84 20.72 0.34 -20.25
N PRO A 85 20.04 1.27 -20.97
CA PRO A 85 19.17 0.91 -22.07
C PRO A 85 19.88 0.00 -23.08
N GLY A 86 19.19 -1.02 -23.57
CA GLY A 86 19.75 -2.01 -24.47
C GLY A 86 20.55 -3.15 -23.81
N GLN A 87 20.88 -3.02 -22.52
CA GLN A 87 21.47 -4.11 -21.72
C GLN A 87 20.43 -4.83 -20.87
N ARG A 88 19.18 -4.33 -20.85
CA ARG A 88 18.10 -4.93 -20.10
C ARG A 88 17.60 -6.18 -20.80
N ALA A 89 17.91 -7.34 -20.21
CA ALA A 89 17.22 -8.57 -20.55
C ALA A 89 15.95 -8.67 -19.71
N ILE A 90 14.90 -9.33 -20.21
CA ILE A 90 13.75 -9.69 -19.39
C ILE A 90 14.26 -10.74 -18.40
N PRO A 91 14.46 -10.42 -17.12
CA PRO A 91 14.94 -11.38 -16.17
C PRO A 91 13.83 -12.38 -15.91
N TYR A 92 14.14 -13.64 -15.96
CA TYR A 92 13.22 -14.65 -15.48
C TYR A 92 13.43 -14.76 -13.99
N PHE A 93 12.52 -14.25 -13.17
CA PHE A 93 12.66 -14.51 -11.76
C PHE A 93 12.27 -15.96 -11.48
N ARG A 94 13.28 -16.70 -11.05
CA ARG A 94 13.13 -18.08 -10.59
C ARG A 94 13.75 -18.17 -9.24
N PHE A 95 13.12 -18.94 -8.38
CA PHE A 95 13.84 -19.49 -7.27
C PHE A 95 14.94 -20.39 -7.79
N ALA A 96 16.11 -20.30 -7.21
CA ALA A 96 17.27 -21.09 -7.59
C ALA A 96 18.00 -21.57 -6.33
N ASP A 97 18.77 -22.66 -6.49
CA ASP A 97 19.72 -23.04 -5.45
C ASP A 97 20.70 -21.87 -5.24
N GLY A 98 20.86 -21.45 -3.99
CA GLY A 98 21.84 -20.46 -3.57
C GLY A 98 23.08 -21.16 -2.99
N MET A 99 24.09 -20.34 -2.73
CA MET A 99 25.21 -20.76 -1.87
C MET A 99 25.10 -19.93 -0.59
N ALA A 100 24.32 -20.39 0.38
CA ALA A 100 24.11 -19.68 1.64
C ALA A 100 25.45 -19.33 2.29
N LYS A 101 25.61 -18.09 2.71
CA LYS A 101 26.86 -17.54 3.24
C LYS A 101 27.46 -18.33 4.41
N ASN A 102 26.61 -18.99 5.18
CA ASN A 102 27.00 -19.70 6.41
C ASN A 102 26.91 -21.23 6.27
N GLY A 103 26.74 -21.76 5.06
CA GLY A 103 26.49 -23.21 4.85
C GLY A 103 25.16 -23.68 5.43
N SER A 104 24.26 -22.74 5.78
CA SER A 104 22.89 -22.98 6.21
C SER A 104 21.95 -23.12 4.98
N HIS A 105 20.67 -22.93 5.18
CA HIS A 105 19.66 -23.14 4.14
C HIS A 105 19.59 -21.96 3.14
N ASP A 106 19.03 -22.22 1.97
CA ASP A 106 18.66 -21.21 0.97
C ASP A 106 17.13 -21.16 0.76
N ILE A 107 16.66 -20.31 -0.14
CA ILE A 107 15.22 -20.12 -0.36
C ILE A 107 14.56 -21.38 -0.96
N MET A 108 15.33 -22.26 -1.66
CA MET A 108 14.81 -23.50 -2.19
C MET A 108 14.44 -24.48 -1.08
N ASP A 109 15.11 -24.45 0.06
CA ASP A 109 14.72 -25.22 1.24
C ASP A 109 13.32 -24.87 1.73
N VAL A 110 12.96 -23.58 1.65
CA VAL A 110 11.60 -23.10 1.98
C VAL A 110 10.59 -23.51 0.90
N VAL A 111 10.93 -23.30 -0.39
CA VAL A 111 10.07 -23.67 -1.54
C VAL A 111 9.74 -25.16 -1.53
N GLU A 112 10.71 -26.01 -1.22
CA GLU A 112 10.54 -27.47 -1.16
C GLU A 112 10.01 -27.97 0.19
N GLY A 113 9.75 -27.07 1.14
CA GLY A 113 9.19 -27.42 2.45
C GLY A 113 10.14 -28.17 3.39
N ARG A 114 11.46 -28.08 3.17
CA ARG A 114 12.47 -28.67 4.07
C ARG A 114 12.59 -27.91 5.38
N ILE A 115 12.40 -26.58 5.33
CA ILE A 115 12.33 -25.69 6.49
C ILE A 115 11.19 -24.70 6.33
N THR A 116 10.79 -24.06 7.41
CA THR A 116 9.82 -22.98 7.39
C THR A 116 10.47 -21.63 6.99
N LEU A 117 9.65 -20.70 6.53
CA LEU A 117 10.12 -19.33 6.30
C LEU A 117 10.66 -18.68 7.58
N ASP A 118 10.07 -18.98 8.73
CA ASP A 118 10.53 -18.48 10.03
C ASP A 118 11.94 -18.99 10.36
N GLU A 119 12.21 -20.27 10.16
CA GLU A 119 13.54 -20.85 10.34
C GLU A 119 14.55 -20.21 9.40
N PHE A 120 14.22 -20.12 8.10
CA PHE A 120 15.10 -19.49 7.11
C PHE A 120 15.46 -18.06 7.48
N VAL A 121 14.47 -17.22 7.80
CA VAL A 121 14.70 -15.80 8.15
C VAL A 121 15.52 -15.66 9.44
N SER A 122 15.35 -16.59 10.39
CA SER A 122 16.14 -16.58 11.64
C SER A 122 17.64 -16.81 11.41
N GLU A 123 18.04 -17.46 10.31
CA GLU A 123 19.43 -17.72 9.94
C GLU A 123 20.12 -16.54 9.23
N LEU A 124 19.36 -15.59 8.69
CA LEU A 124 19.89 -14.43 7.98
C LEU A 124 20.68 -13.51 8.95
N SER A 125 21.77 -12.94 8.47
CA SER A 125 22.51 -11.93 9.23
C SER A 125 21.73 -10.62 9.36
N ILE A 126 22.13 -9.74 10.26
CA ILE A 126 21.56 -8.39 10.38
C ILE A 126 21.69 -7.60 9.08
N ASP A 127 22.82 -7.74 8.39
CA ASP A 127 23.07 -7.03 7.14
C ASP A 127 22.19 -7.59 6.00
N ASP A 128 21.92 -8.90 5.97
CA ASP A 128 21.00 -9.53 5.03
C ASP A 128 19.55 -9.07 5.27
N LEU A 129 19.12 -9.00 6.53
CA LEU A 129 17.81 -8.47 6.88
C LEU A 129 17.66 -7.01 6.42
N ILE A 130 18.65 -6.17 6.70
CA ILE A 130 18.66 -4.76 6.29
C ILE A 130 18.62 -4.61 4.78
N HIS A 131 19.34 -5.45 4.03
CA HIS A 131 19.29 -5.46 2.57
C HIS A 131 17.89 -5.70 2.03
N LEU A 132 17.19 -6.67 2.58
CA LEU A 132 15.83 -7.03 2.15
C LEU A 132 14.76 -5.98 2.48
N LEU A 133 15.00 -5.09 3.46
CA LEU A 133 14.08 -4.00 3.83
C LEU A 133 14.09 -2.83 2.83
N GLY A 134 15.01 -2.80 1.87
CA GLY A 134 15.13 -1.77 0.84
C GLY A 134 14.76 -2.27 -0.56
N GLY A 135 14.19 -1.40 -1.37
CA GLY A 135 13.99 -1.71 -2.79
C GLY A 135 15.32 -1.92 -3.51
N GLN A 136 15.28 -2.68 -4.59
CA GLN A 136 16.46 -3.10 -5.35
C GLN A 136 16.53 -2.38 -6.71
N PRO A 137 17.73 -2.17 -7.27
CA PRO A 137 17.89 -1.57 -8.58
C PRO A 137 17.08 -2.30 -9.65
N ASN A 138 16.65 -1.57 -10.66
CA ASN A 138 15.95 -2.13 -11.79
C ASN A 138 16.89 -3.00 -12.63
N THR A 139 16.61 -4.28 -12.72
CA THR A 139 17.37 -5.25 -13.54
C THR A 139 16.58 -5.74 -14.75
N GLY A 140 15.32 -5.33 -14.92
CA GLY A 140 14.42 -5.80 -15.96
C GLY A 140 13.93 -4.70 -16.90
N VAL A 141 12.77 -4.92 -17.49
CA VAL A 141 12.11 -3.99 -18.41
C VAL A 141 11.26 -2.94 -17.68
N ALA A 142 11.05 -3.10 -16.38
CA ALA A 142 10.25 -2.19 -15.57
C ALA A 142 10.77 -0.75 -15.63
N ASN A 143 9.89 0.19 -15.33
CA ASN A 143 10.25 1.60 -15.19
C ASN A 143 10.61 1.99 -13.76
N THR A 144 10.64 1.03 -12.83
CA THR A 144 10.82 1.27 -11.40
C THR A 144 11.65 0.18 -10.72
N PHE A 145 11.69 0.15 -9.39
CA PHE A 145 12.59 -0.67 -8.58
C PHE A 145 12.08 -2.10 -8.39
N GLY A 146 13.02 -2.99 -8.01
CA GLY A 146 12.76 -4.37 -7.66
C GLY A 146 12.71 -4.63 -6.14
N ILE A 147 12.54 -5.90 -5.78
CA ILE A 147 12.43 -6.43 -4.42
C ILE A 147 13.25 -7.71 -4.32
N GLY A 148 13.83 -7.98 -3.15
CA GLY A 148 14.61 -9.20 -2.92
C GLY A 148 16.05 -9.09 -3.36
N ASN A 149 16.44 -9.78 -4.43
CA ASN A 149 17.77 -9.72 -5.04
C ASN A 149 18.92 -10.14 -4.10
N MET A 150 18.85 -11.38 -3.62
CA MET A 150 19.93 -12.03 -2.85
C MET A 150 20.28 -13.37 -3.49
N PRO A 151 21.06 -13.35 -4.58
CA PRO A 151 21.38 -14.59 -5.32
C PRO A 151 22.17 -15.60 -4.49
N GLU A 152 22.94 -15.18 -3.49
CA GLU A 152 23.63 -16.06 -2.56
C GLU A 152 22.69 -16.95 -1.75
N TYR A 153 21.45 -16.56 -1.56
CA TYR A 153 20.39 -17.34 -0.94
C TYR A 153 19.34 -17.81 -1.94
N GLY A 154 19.59 -17.65 -3.24
CA GLY A 154 18.65 -18.04 -4.30
C GLY A 154 17.41 -17.14 -4.39
N ILE A 155 17.38 -16.02 -3.68
CA ILE A 155 16.24 -15.08 -3.69
C ILE A 155 16.29 -14.23 -4.98
N PRO A 156 15.24 -14.29 -5.82
CA PRO A 156 15.25 -13.57 -7.10
C PRO A 156 15.09 -12.06 -6.91
N SER A 157 15.52 -11.28 -7.93
CA SER A 157 15.16 -9.87 -8.06
C SER A 157 13.82 -9.76 -8.78
N VAL A 158 12.74 -9.44 -8.07
CA VAL A 158 11.40 -9.31 -8.63
C VAL A 158 11.07 -7.85 -8.88
N MET A 159 10.59 -7.53 -10.10
CA MET A 159 10.36 -6.16 -10.52
C MET A 159 8.94 -5.68 -10.25
N THR A 160 8.81 -4.39 -9.94
CA THR A 160 7.54 -3.69 -9.88
C THR A 160 7.31 -2.84 -11.12
N ALA A 161 6.07 -2.58 -11.50
CA ALA A 161 5.73 -1.68 -12.59
C ALA A 161 4.66 -0.68 -12.16
N ASP A 162 4.88 0.60 -12.46
CA ASP A 162 3.87 1.64 -12.25
C ASP A 162 2.86 1.68 -13.42
N GLY A 163 1.91 2.59 -13.37
CA GLY A 163 0.97 2.87 -14.44
C GLY A 163 -0.47 2.41 -14.15
N PRO A 164 -1.29 3.21 -13.43
CA PRO A 164 -2.69 2.85 -13.13
C PRO A 164 -3.61 2.75 -14.35
N ALA A 165 -3.19 3.30 -15.50
CA ALA A 165 -3.93 3.22 -16.76
C ALA A 165 -3.23 2.31 -17.80
N GLY A 166 -2.39 1.39 -17.35
CA GLY A 166 -1.62 0.44 -18.18
C GLY A 166 -0.24 0.18 -17.60
N VAL A 167 0.30 -1.01 -17.83
CA VAL A 167 1.61 -1.41 -17.32
C VAL A 167 2.68 -0.52 -17.93
N ARG A 168 3.44 0.18 -17.08
CA ARG A 168 4.49 1.09 -17.58
C ARG A 168 5.82 0.34 -17.67
N ILE A 169 6.28 0.19 -18.89
CA ILE A 169 7.62 -0.33 -19.21
C ILE A 169 8.52 0.84 -19.58
N ALA A 170 9.82 0.71 -19.33
CA ALA A 170 10.79 1.73 -19.69
C ALA A 170 10.80 1.97 -21.22
N PRO A 171 10.60 3.20 -21.71
CA PRO A 171 10.40 3.47 -23.13
C PRO A 171 11.55 3.00 -24.02
N GLU A 172 12.77 3.04 -23.50
CA GLU A 172 13.99 2.62 -24.20
C GLU A 172 14.06 1.12 -24.50
N VAL A 173 13.21 0.32 -23.83
CA VAL A 173 13.12 -1.12 -24.07
C VAL A 173 12.38 -1.43 -25.38
N GLY A 174 11.52 -0.53 -25.84
CA GLY A 174 10.77 -0.68 -27.09
C GLY A 174 9.58 -1.66 -27.01
N ILE A 175 9.14 -2.05 -25.82
CA ILE A 175 7.94 -2.86 -25.59
C ILE A 175 6.74 -1.94 -25.46
N CYS A 176 5.68 -2.19 -26.24
CA CYS A 176 4.41 -1.49 -26.13
C CYS A 176 3.43 -2.31 -25.29
N THR A 177 2.83 -1.67 -24.30
CA THR A 177 1.77 -2.22 -23.46
C THR A 177 0.44 -1.55 -23.76
N THR A 178 -0.67 -2.14 -23.28
CA THR A 178 -2.00 -1.58 -23.49
C THR A 178 -2.22 -0.32 -22.66
N ALA A 179 -2.66 0.74 -23.31
CA ALA A 179 -3.18 1.94 -22.65
C ALA A 179 -4.67 1.75 -22.36
N PHE A 180 -5.03 1.43 -21.13
CA PHE A 180 -6.42 1.33 -20.71
C PHE A 180 -7.01 2.72 -20.43
N PRO A 181 -8.35 2.86 -20.44
CA PRO A 181 -8.98 4.07 -19.93
C PRO A 181 -8.54 4.35 -18.48
N CYS A 182 -8.47 5.63 -18.10
CA CYS A 182 -8.11 5.99 -16.73
C CYS A 182 -9.14 5.47 -15.72
N SER A 183 -8.73 5.29 -14.45
CA SER A 183 -9.56 4.66 -13.42
C SER A 183 -10.89 5.38 -13.20
N THR A 184 -10.90 6.72 -13.27
CA THR A 184 -12.14 7.51 -13.19
C THR A 184 -13.13 7.13 -14.31
N LEU A 185 -12.64 6.97 -15.55
CA LEU A 185 -13.50 6.59 -16.68
C LEU A 185 -13.96 5.14 -16.56
N LEU A 186 -13.09 4.24 -16.15
CA LEU A 186 -13.47 2.85 -15.87
C LEU A 186 -14.54 2.78 -14.76
N ALA A 187 -14.43 3.59 -13.72
CA ALA A 187 -15.41 3.65 -12.65
C ALA A 187 -16.79 4.15 -13.12
N CYS A 188 -16.83 4.99 -14.15
CA CYS A 188 -18.10 5.44 -14.75
C CYS A 188 -18.89 4.32 -15.43
N THR A 189 -18.31 3.15 -15.66
CA THR A 189 -19.03 1.97 -16.16
C THR A 189 -19.96 1.36 -15.12
N TRP A 190 -19.69 1.57 -13.83
CA TRP A 190 -20.39 0.93 -12.70
C TRP A 190 -20.43 -0.60 -12.78
N ASN A 191 -19.50 -1.18 -13.53
CA ASN A 191 -19.47 -2.61 -13.81
C ASN A 191 -18.17 -3.26 -13.29
N PRO A 192 -18.22 -4.02 -12.19
CA PRO A 192 -17.06 -4.74 -11.66
C PRO A 192 -16.42 -5.70 -12.67
N ASP A 193 -17.20 -6.33 -13.55
CA ASP A 193 -16.67 -7.30 -14.53
C ASP A 193 -15.72 -6.62 -15.53
N VAL A 194 -16.00 -5.36 -15.89
CA VAL A 194 -15.09 -4.57 -16.76
C VAL A 194 -13.77 -4.32 -16.04
N LEU A 195 -13.82 -3.95 -14.78
CA LEU A 195 -12.62 -3.69 -13.98
C LEU A 195 -11.79 -4.97 -13.77
N GLU A 196 -12.46 -6.10 -13.51
CA GLU A 196 -11.80 -7.40 -13.40
C GLU A 196 -11.15 -7.82 -14.72
N ALA A 197 -11.81 -7.62 -15.85
CA ALA A 197 -11.25 -7.90 -17.17
C ALA A 197 -10.02 -7.05 -17.49
N VAL A 198 -10.04 -5.75 -17.16
CA VAL A 198 -8.87 -4.86 -17.30
C VAL A 198 -7.73 -5.32 -16.39
N GLY A 199 -8.04 -5.66 -15.13
CA GLY A 199 -7.07 -6.20 -14.19
C GLY A 199 -6.41 -7.48 -14.69
N ARG A 200 -7.20 -8.39 -15.27
CA ARG A 200 -6.71 -9.64 -15.86
C ARG A 200 -5.78 -9.39 -17.04
N ALA A 201 -6.20 -8.54 -17.98
CA ALA A 201 -5.39 -8.22 -19.15
C ALA A 201 -4.05 -7.55 -18.76
N GLY A 202 -4.08 -6.59 -17.81
CA GLY A 202 -2.84 -6.00 -17.30
C GLY A 202 -1.97 -6.99 -16.53
N GLY A 203 -2.58 -7.93 -15.79
CA GLY A 203 -1.88 -9.01 -15.12
C GLY A 203 -1.18 -9.96 -16.09
N GLU A 204 -1.81 -10.26 -17.24
CA GLU A 204 -1.19 -11.03 -18.32
C GLU A 204 0.02 -10.31 -18.89
N GLU A 205 -0.08 -9.01 -19.17
CA GLU A 205 1.05 -8.19 -19.63
C GLU A 205 2.20 -8.12 -18.62
N LEU A 206 1.91 -8.07 -17.30
CA LEU A 206 2.95 -8.16 -16.28
C LEU A 206 3.70 -9.50 -16.39
N LYS A 207 2.96 -10.61 -16.44
CA LYS A 207 3.55 -11.95 -16.50
C LYS A 207 4.38 -12.15 -17.76
N GLU A 208 3.89 -11.71 -18.93
CA GLU A 208 4.62 -11.75 -20.20
C GLU A 208 5.95 -10.98 -20.15
N ASN A 209 6.00 -9.90 -19.38
CA ASN A 209 7.17 -9.06 -19.23
C ASN A 209 8.00 -9.36 -17.97
N ASN A 210 7.70 -10.46 -17.29
CA ASN A 210 8.39 -10.89 -16.07
C ASN A 210 8.41 -9.83 -14.98
N LEU A 211 7.25 -9.20 -14.76
CA LEU A 211 6.99 -8.23 -13.72
C LEU A 211 6.13 -8.86 -12.62
N ALA A 212 6.50 -8.65 -11.36
CA ALA A 212 5.87 -9.33 -10.22
C ALA A 212 4.68 -8.57 -9.63
N LEU A 213 4.80 -7.24 -9.59
CA LEU A 213 3.85 -6.38 -8.92
C LEU A 213 3.46 -5.22 -9.81
N TRP A 214 2.16 -4.99 -9.95
CA TRP A 214 1.62 -3.77 -10.53
C TRP A 214 1.26 -2.78 -9.42
N LEU A 215 1.78 -1.54 -9.52
CA LEU A 215 1.52 -0.48 -8.55
C LEU A 215 0.15 0.17 -8.79
N THR A 216 -0.89 -0.65 -8.73
CA THR A 216 -2.29 -0.31 -8.95
C THR A 216 -3.19 -1.31 -8.19
N PRO A 217 -4.45 -0.96 -7.85
CA PRO A 217 -5.17 0.30 -8.10
C PRO A 217 -4.81 1.43 -7.14
N ALA A 218 -4.94 2.68 -7.61
CA ALA A 218 -4.89 3.86 -6.77
C ALA A 218 -6.31 4.24 -6.33
N ILE A 219 -6.56 4.38 -5.01
CA ILE A 219 -7.92 4.41 -4.46
C ILE A 219 -8.21 5.51 -3.44
N CYS A 220 -7.36 6.54 -3.37
CA CYS A 220 -7.77 7.74 -2.62
C CYS A 220 -9.02 8.36 -3.28
N ILE A 221 -9.95 8.85 -2.46
CA ILE A 221 -11.20 9.38 -2.99
C ILE A 221 -11.05 10.75 -3.66
N HIS A 222 -11.95 11.09 -4.57
CA HIS A 222 -12.05 12.41 -5.22
C HIS A 222 -12.59 13.45 -4.22
N ARG A 223 -11.74 13.94 -3.33
CA ARG A 223 -12.13 14.95 -2.35
C ARG A 223 -12.25 16.35 -2.96
N SER A 224 -11.35 16.69 -3.88
CA SER A 224 -11.29 17.99 -4.54
C SER A 224 -10.99 17.81 -6.02
N PRO A 225 -11.69 18.53 -6.92
CA PRO A 225 -11.39 18.47 -8.35
C PRO A 225 -10.00 19.00 -8.70
N LEU A 226 -9.36 19.72 -7.77
CA LEU A 226 -8.01 20.27 -7.97
C LEU A 226 -6.88 19.29 -7.64
N CYS A 227 -7.18 18.08 -7.16
CA CYS A 227 -6.15 17.07 -6.95
C CYS A 227 -5.64 16.55 -8.29
N GLY A 228 -4.34 16.72 -8.56
CA GLY A 228 -3.72 16.35 -9.84
C GLY A 228 -3.70 14.86 -10.16
N ARG A 229 -4.05 13.98 -9.20
CA ARG A 229 -4.09 12.53 -9.37
C ARG A 229 -5.49 11.94 -9.41
N ASN A 230 -6.55 12.76 -9.47
CA ASN A 230 -7.93 12.27 -9.56
C ASN A 230 -8.14 11.33 -10.76
N PHE A 231 -7.42 11.53 -11.86
CA PHE A 231 -7.55 10.67 -13.05
C PHE A 231 -7.27 9.19 -12.78
N GLU A 232 -6.41 8.88 -11.83
CA GLU A 232 -6.07 7.50 -11.46
C GLU A 232 -6.89 6.96 -10.27
N TYR A 233 -7.69 7.81 -9.62
CA TYR A 233 -8.62 7.43 -8.57
C TYR A 233 -10.01 7.14 -9.14
N TYR A 234 -10.87 6.44 -8.40
CA TYR A 234 -12.12 5.88 -8.93
C TYR A 234 -13.33 6.80 -8.74
N SER A 235 -13.58 7.26 -7.52
CA SER A 235 -14.80 7.99 -7.17
C SER A 235 -14.60 8.85 -5.91
N GLU A 236 -15.54 9.74 -5.63
CA GLU A 236 -15.68 10.40 -4.32
C GLU A 236 -16.36 9.46 -3.30
N ASP A 237 -17.08 8.45 -3.78
CA ASP A 237 -17.78 7.47 -2.95
C ASP A 237 -16.82 6.30 -2.62
N PRO A 238 -16.56 6.05 -1.32
CA PRO A 238 -15.65 4.99 -0.92
C PRO A 238 -16.20 3.58 -1.19
N PHE A 239 -17.53 3.40 -1.23
CA PHE A 239 -18.12 2.11 -1.53
C PHE A 239 -17.96 1.77 -3.03
N VAL A 240 -18.27 2.70 -3.91
CA VAL A 240 -18.04 2.55 -5.37
C VAL A 240 -16.56 2.28 -5.62
N THR A 241 -15.67 3.06 -5.00
CA THR A 241 -14.22 2.87 -5.11
C THR A 241 -13.81 1.48 -4.65
N GLY A 242 -14.25 1.04 -3.47
CA GLY A 242 -13.88 -0.26 -2.90
C GLY A 242 -14.34 -1.44 -3.78
N LYS A 243 -15.58 -1.40 -4.27
CA LYS A 243 -16.14 -2.50 -5.11
C LYS A 243 -15.47 -2.59 -6.47
N LEU A 244 -15.27 -1.46 -7.14
CA LEU A 244 -14.68 -1.47 -8.48
C LEU A 244 -13.16 -1.74 -8.45
N ALA A 245 -12.44 -1.10 -7.53
CA ALA A 245 -11.01 -1.36 -7.38
C ALA A 245 -10.73 -2.78 -6.84
N GLY A 246 -11.61 -3.33 -6.00
CA GLY A 246 -11.53 -4.73 -5.57
C GLY A 246 -11.61 -5.69 -6.74
N ALA A 247 -12.53 -5.48 -7.68
CA ALA A 247 -12.61 -6.26 -8.92
C ALA A 247 -11.29 -6.18 -9.74
N MET A 248 -10.68 -4.99 -9.82
CA MET A 248 -9.36 -4.80 -10.44
C MET A 248 -8.29 -5.66 -9.77
N VAL A 249 -8.25 -5.68 -8.42
CA VAL A 249 -7.30 -6.52 -7.65
C VAL A 249 -7.49 -7.99 -7.98
N ARG A 250 -8.73 -8.50 -7.98
CA ARG A 250 -9.00 -9.90 -8.36
C ARG A 250 -8.49 -10.23 -9.76
N GLY A 251 -8.77 -9.34 -10.73
CA GLY A 251 -8.31 -9.53 -12.09
C GLY A 251 -6.79 -9.61 -12.21
N ILE A 252 -6.06 -8.71 -11.55
CA ILE A 252 -4.59 -8.71 -11.54
C ILE A 252 -4.07 -10.01 -10.92
N GLN A 253 -4.53 -10.34 -9.72
CA GLN A 253 -4.01 -11.47 -8.94
C GLN A 253 -4.41 -12.85 -9.49
N SER A 254 -5.40 -12.91 -10.40
CA SER A 254 -5.75 -14.15 -11.10
C SER A 254 -4.64 -14.69 -12.02
N ASN A 255 -3.59 -13.89 -12.26
CA ASN A 255 -2.42 -14.25 -13.09
C ASN A 255 -1.19 -14.65 -12.26
N ASN A 256 -1.32 -14.85 -10.96
CA ASN A 256 -0.21 -15.04 -10.03
C ASN A 256 0.83 -13.90 -10.07
N VAL A 257 0.34 -12.67 -10.20
CA VAL A 257 1.10 -11.43 -10.02
C VAL A 257 0.39 -10.55 -9.01
N GLY A 258 1.12 -9.70 -8.31
CA GLY A 258 0.57 -8.94 -7.20
C GLY A 258 -0.02 -7.59 -7.61
N ALA A 259 -1.16 -7.23 -7.00
CA ALA A 259 -1.67 -5.87 -6.98
C ALA A 259 -1.10 -5.10 -5.79
N THR A 260 -0.81 -3.81 -5.98
CA THR A 260 -0.38 -2.89 -4.92
C THR A 260 -1.39 -1.77 -4.77
N VAL A 261 -2.23 -1.86 -3.76
CA VAL A 261 -3.28 -0.86 -3.49
C VAL A 261 -2.67 0.40 -2.88
N LYS A 262 -2.94 1.58 -3.46
CA LYS A 262 -2.29 2.85 -3.08
C LYS A 262 -3.27 4.04 -3.11
N HIS A 263 -2.98 5.16 -2.42
CA HIS A 263 -1.87 5.38 -1.49
C HIS A 263 -2.43 5.40 -0.07
N PHE A 264 -2.00 4.53 0.78
CA PHE A 264 -2.53 4.35 2.13
C PHE A 264 -1.86 5.28 3.14
N ALA A 265 -2.51 6.41 3.53
CA ALA A 265 -3.84 6.82 3.14
C ALA A 265 -3.94 8.34 3.03
N LEU A 266 -5.12 8.83 2.64
CA LEU A 266 -5.48 10.27 2.63
C LEU A 266 -4.58 11.15 1.74
N ASN A 267 -4.01 10.63 0.67
CA ASN A 267 -3.27 11.42 -0.33
C ASN A 267 -4.24 12.10 -1.30
N ASN A 268 -4.94 13.13 -0.83
CA ASN A 268 -5.97 13.85 -1.60
C ASN A 268 -5.49 15.21 -2.10
N LYS A 269 -4.19 15.49 -2.03
CA LYS A 269 -3.56 16.74 -2.45
C LYS A 269 -2.14 16.49 -2.92
N GLU A 270 -1.81 16.94 -4.14
CA GLU A 270 -0.46 16.76 -4.71
C GLU A 270 0.48 17.94 -4.43
N THR A 271 -0.06 19.15 -4.19
CA THR A 271 0.78 20.30 -3.83
C THR A 271 1.47 20.05 -2.50
N ASN A 272 2.81 20.05 -2.52
CA ASN A 272 3.65 19.77 -1.35
C ASN A 272 3.33 18.42 -0.68
N ARG A 273 3.02 17.39 -1.47
CA ARG A 273 2.51 16.09 -0.99
C ARG A 273 3.38 15.41 0.05
N LYS A 274 4.71 15.60 -0.02
CA LYS A 274 5.66 15.01 0.93
C LYS A 274 5.62 15.64 2.33
N ASN A 275 5.10 16.86 2.47
CA ASN A 275 5.06 17.60 3.72
C ASN A 275 3.66 18.13 4.07
N SER A 276 2.64 17.77 3.30
CA SER A 276 1.25 18.12 3.64
C SER A 276 0.73 17.24 4.77
N ASP A 277 -0.08 17.83 5.64
CA ASP A 277 -0.74 17.15 6.75
C ASP A 277 -2.25 17.08 6.49
N SER A 278 -2.75 15.87 6.29
CA SER A 278 -4.17 15.59 6.10
C SER A 278 -4.86 15.52 7.45
N ARG A 279 -5.52 16.62 7.83
CA ARG A 279 -6.20 16.73 9.12
C ARG A 279 -7.62 16.25 9.02
N VAL A 280 -7.98 15.28 9.85
CA VAL A 280 -9.24 14.56 9.75
C VAL A 280 -9.68 14.03 11.12
N SER A 281 -10.99 14.01 11.38
CA SER A 281 -11.50 13.28 12.53
C SER A 281 -11.38 11.77 12.30
N GLU A 282 -11.22 11.00 13.36
CA GLU A 282 -11.15 9.53 13.25
C GLU A 282 -12.37 8.95 12.53
N ARG A 283 -13.57 9.47 12.85
CA ARG A 283 -14.80 9.04 12.17
C ARG A 283 -14.71 9.23 10.65
N ALA A 284 -14.34 10.44 10.19
CA ALA A 284 -14.22 10.71 8.76
C ALA A 284 -13.09 9.88 8.12
N ALA A 285 -11.97 9.66 8.83
CA ALA A 285 -10.92 8.78 8.35
C ALA A 285 -11.46 7.37 8.09
N ARG A 286 -12.14 6.77 9.07
CA ARG A 286 -12.65 5.38 8.98
C ARG A 286 -13.81 5.22 8.00
N GLU A 287 -14.79 6.13 8.04
CA GLU A 287 -16.03 5.97 7.28
C GLU A 287 -15.88 6.39 5.80
N ILE A 288 -14.90 7.24 5.49
CA ILE A 288 -14.74 7.81 4.15
C ILE A 288 -13.38 7.42 3.55
N TYR A 289 -12.27 7.88 4.16
CA TYR A 289 -10.96 7.80 3.51
C TYR A 289 -10.32 6.41 3.57
N LEU A 290 -10.58 5.66 4.64
CA LEU A 290 -10.06 4.31 4.82
C LEU A 290 -11.03 3.23 4.35
N LYS A 291 -12.31 3.55 4.16
CA LYS A 291 -13.36 2.56 3.90
C LYS A 291 -13.12 1.73 2.64
N ALA A 292 -12.66 2.33 1.55
CA ALA A 292 -12.33 1.59 0.34
C ALA A 292 -11.16 0.62 0.55
N PHE A 293 -10.14 1.02 1.29
CA PHE A 293 -9.02 0.15 1.67
C PHE A 293 -9.48 -1.02 2.53
N GLU A 294 -10.30 -0.75 3.55
CA GLU A 294 -10.88 -1.79 4.42
C GLU A 294 -11.61 -2.86 3.61
N MET A 295 -12.48 -2.43 2.68
CA MET A 295 -13.24 -3.35 1.84
C MET A 295 -12.32 -4.23 0.99
N ILE A 296 -11.32 -3.64 0.35
CA ILE A 296 -10.38 -4.39 -0.51
C ILE A 296 -9.51 -5.33 0.32
N VAL A 297 -9.05 -4.91 1.48
CA VAL A 297 -8.26 -5.79 2.37
C VAL A 297 -9.08 -6.99 2.81
N LYS A 298 -10.31 -6.77 3.26
CA LYS A 298 -11.18 -7.84 3.80
C LYS A 298 -11.75 -8.75 2.72
N ASP A 299 -12.11 -8.19 1.55
CA ASP A 299 -12.77 -8.92 0.47
C ASP A 299 -11.78 -9.58 -0.51
N GLU A 300 -10.63 -8.93 -0.80
CA GLU A 300 -9.74 -9.31 -1.91
C GLU A 300 -8.32 -9.67 -1.51
N ASN A 301 -7.91 -9.35 -0.28
CA ASN A 301 -6.58 -9.63 0.27
C ASN A 301 -5.43 -9.28 -0.70
N PRO A 302 -5.20 -7.99 -1.01
CA PRO A 302 -4.17 -7.57 -1.95
C PRO A 302 -2.78 -7.99 -1.47
N TRP A 303 -1.88 -8.36 -2.41
CA TRP A 303 -0.54 -8.82 -2.03
C TRP A 303 0.32 -7.72 -1.43
N ALA A 304 0.12 -6.48 -1.89
CA ALA A 304 0.82 -5.33 -1.35
C ALA A 304 -0.10 -4.12 -1.16
N ILE A 305 0.28 -3.27 -0.22
CA ILE A 305 -0.28 -1.93 0.01
C ILE A 305 0.87 -0.94 0.01
N MET A 306 0.66 0.24 -0.60
CA MET A 306 1.65 1.31 -0.61
C MET A 306 1.22 2.43 0.33
N SER A 307 2.04 2.73 1.34
CA SER A 307 1.84 3.87 2.24
C SER A 307 2.07 5.19 1.52
N SER A 308 1.34 6.23 1.90
CA SER A 308 1.36 7.52 1.23
C SER A 308 2.45 8.46 1.74
N TYR A 309 2.74 9.52 0.97
CA TYR A 309 3.75 10.53 1.33
C TYR A 309 3.35 11.45 2.47
N ASN A 310 2.06 11.78 2.56
CA ASN A 310 1.57 12.83 3.45
C ASN A 310 1.59 12.41 4.93
N MET A 311 1.48 13.42 5.76
CA MET A 311 1.12 13.21 7.17
C MET A 311 -0.40 13.07 7.32
N ILE A 312 -0.80 12.39 8.38
CA ILE A 312 -2.19 12.28 8.85
C ILE A 312 -2.19 12.69 10.31
N ASN A 313 -2.86 13.80 10.62
CA ASN A 313 -2.95 14.34 11.97
C ASN A 313 -1.58 14.49 12.68
N GLY A 314 -0.57 14.93 11.93
CA GLY A 314 0.77 15.20 12.43
C GLY A 314 1.76 14.05 12.32
N TYR A 315 1.32 12.82 12.00
CA TYR A 315 2.20 11.66 11.81
C TYR A 315 2.35 11.32 10.34
N ARG A 316 3.55 10.95 9.90
CA ARG A 316 3.73 10.42 8.54
C ARG A 316 2.97 9.13 8.37
N ALA A 317 2.25 9.00 7.27
CA ALA A 317 1.49 7.77 7.00
C ALA A 317 2.37 6.51 7.04
N SER A 318 3.59 6.61 6.51
CA SER A 318 4.56 5.50 6.51
C SER A 318 5.20 5.21 7.88
N GLU A 319 5.09 6.12 8.86
CA GLU A 319 5.60 5.95 10.24
C GLU A 319 4.47 5.80 11.27
N SER A 320 3.22 5.69 10.83
CA SER A 320 2.07 5.65 11.72
C SER A 320 1.74 4.22 12.14
N GLU A 321 2.11 3.86 13.37
CA GLU A 321 1.75 2.58 13.99
C GLU A 321 0.22 2.43 14.09
N ASP A 322 -0.51 3.49 14.46
CA ASP A 322 -1.97 3.49 14.48
C ASP A 322 -2.58 3.08 13.14
N LEU A 323 -1.99 3.57 12.02
CA LEU A 323 -2.50 3.30 10.69
C LEU A 323 -2.07 1.92 10.19
N LEU A 324 -0.76 1.62 10.25
CA LEU A 324 -0.17 0.45 9.58
C LEU A 324 -0.26 -0.83 10.41
N THR A 325 -0.15 -0.72 11.73
CA THR A 325 -0.30 -1.87 12.63
C THR A 325 -1.70 -1.90 13.20
N GLY A 326 -2.12 -0.86 13.93
CA GLY A 326 -3.39 -0.87 14.65
C GLY A 326 -4.61 -1.06 13.74
N ILE A 327 -4.76 -0.24 12.70
CA ILE A 327 -5.93 -0.32 11.81
C ILE A 327 -5.75 -1.41 10.76
N LEU A 328 -4.66 -1.36 10.01
CA LEU A 328 -4.49 -2.23 8.85
C LEU A 328 -4.31 -3.71 9.26
N ARG A 329 -3.47 -3.98 10.27
CA ARG A 329 -3.14 -5.36 10.65
C ARG A 329 -4.02 -5.90 11.76
N ASP A 330 -4.12 -5.19 12.89
CA ASP A 330 -4.81 -5.72 14.07
C ASP A 330 -6.34 -5.71 13.88
N GLU A 331 -6.90 -4.63 13.31
CA GLU A 331 -8.35 -4.54 13.11
C GLU A 331 -8.82 -5.22 11.80
N TRP A 332 -8.09 -5.06 10.70
CA TRP A 332 -8.52 -5.61 9.40
C TRP A 332 -7.91 -6.97 9.06
N GLY A 333 -6.90 -7.42 9.82
CA GLY A 333 -6.26 -8.72 9.64
C GLY A 333 -5.36 -8.81 8.40
N TYR A 334 -4.77 -7.69 7.96
CA TYR A 334 -3.90 -7.70 6.78
C TYR A 334 -2.55 -8.34 7.05
N GLU A 335 -2.23 -9.38 6.31
CA GLU A 335 -0.98 -10.13 6.42
C GLU A 335 0.02 -9.85 5.29
N GLY A 336 -0.40 -9.14 4.24
CA GLY A 336 0.43 -8.83 3.08
C GLY A 336 1.54 -7.81 3.36
N MET A 337 2.35 -7.56 2.35
CA MET A 337 3.46 -6.61 2.42
C MET A 337 2.97 -5.16 2.36
N VAL A 338 3.54 -4.29 3.18
CA VAL A 338 3.41 -2.84 3.04
C VAL A 338 4.71 -2.27 2.51
N THR A 339 4.63 -1.58 1.37
CA THR A 339 5.75 -0.81 0.80
C THR A 339 5.53 0.69 0.98
N SER A 340 6.59 1.47 1.13
CA SER A 340 6.47 2.92 1.06
C SER A 340 6.25 3.38 -0.38
N ASP A 341 5.69 4.58 -0.57
CA ASP A 341 5.88 5.31 -1.83
C ASP A 341 7.37 5.67 -1.99
N TRP A 342 7.80 6.06 -3.21
CA TRP A 342 9.22 6.24 -3.55
C TRP A 342 9.84 7.42 -2.80
N TRP A 343 10.91 7.14 -2.04
CA TRP A 343 11.64 8.16 -1.29
C TRP A 343 10.72 9.01 -0.40
N THR A 344 9.88 8.33 0.40
CA THR A 344 9.15 8.95 1.50
C THR A 344 10.12 9.67 2.43
N CYS A 345 9.65 10.74 3.07
CA CYS A 345 10.46 11.50 4.00
C CYS A 345 10.58 10.86 5.40
N GLY A 346 10.02 9.67 5.60
CA GLY A 346 10.12 8.93 6.87
C GLY A 346 11.52 8.34 7.12
N GLU A 347 11.87 8.16 8.38
CA GLU A 347 13.06 7.43 8.77
C GLU A 347 12.86 5.92 8.59
N HIS A 348 13.75 5.26 7.85
CA HIS A 348 13.57 3.87 7.43
C HIS A 348 13.24 2.93 8.60
N TYR A 349 14.00 3.01 9.72
CA TYR A 349 13.75 2.17 10.88
C TYR A 349 12.41 2.47 11.57
N LYS A 350 11.95 3.73 11.59
CA LYS A 350 10.64 4.08 12.14
C LYS A 350 9.50 3.56 11.27
N GLU A 351 9.68 3.64 9.96
CA GLU A 351 8.73 3.07 9.01
C GLU A 351 8.60 1.55 9.23
N THR A 352 9.74 0.84 9.38
CA THR A 352 9.75 -0.60 9.65
C THR A 352 9.06 -0.92 10.99
N ASN A 353 9.36 -0.18 12.06
CA ASN A 353 8.73 -0.37 13.37
C ASN A 353 7.21 -0.15 13.31
N ALA A 354 6.75 0.82 12.50
CA ALA A 354 5.34 1.10 12.35
C ALA A 354 4.57 0.05 11.52
N GLY A 355 5.27 -0.86 10.83
CA GLY A 355 4.68 -1.91 10.00
C GLY A 355 4.74 -1.63 8.48
N ASN A 356 5.54 -0.66 8.03
CA ASN A 356 5.91 -0.49 6.63
C ASN A 356 7.13 -1.37 6.33
N ASP A 357 6.91 -2.48 5.65
CA ASP A 357 7.90 -3.55 5.55
C ASP A 357 9.06 -3.23 4.61
N LEU A 358 8.78 -2.53 3.50
CA LEU A 358 9.75 -2.24 2.45
C LEU A 358 9.84 -0.75 2.17
N LYS A 359 11.04 -0.18 2.22
CA LYS A 359 11.25 1.21 1.82
C LYS A 359 11.69 1.32 0.36
N MET A 360 10.84 1.90 -0.47
CA MET A 360 11.13 2.21 -1.88
C MET A 360 11.68 3.65 -2.02
N GLY A 361 12.60 4.03 -2.95
CA GLY A 361 13.38 3.20 -3.91
C GLY A 361 14.33 2.18 -3.25
N ASN A 362 15.51 2.51 -2.80
CA ASN A 362 16.55 1.58 -2.34
C ASN A 362 16.79 1.60 -0.83
N GLY A 363 15.92 2.26 -0.07
CA GLY A 363 16.04 2.35 1.39
C GLY A 363 17.26 3.16 1.88
N TYR A 364 17.56 3.03 3.17
CA TYR A 364 18.69 3.67 3.82
C TYR A 364 19.38 2.68 4.77
N PRO A 365 20.11 1.68 4.24
CA PRO A 365 20.67 0.58 5.02
C PRO A 365 21.59 1.06 6.15
N ASP A 366 22.44 2.05 5.91
CA ASP A 366 23.34 2.60 6.94
C ASP A 366 22.59 3.21 8.13
N ARG A 367 21.42 3.80 7.88
CA ARG A 367 20.58 4.39 8.94
C ARG A 367 19.90 3.30 9.75
N VAL A 368 19.41 2.25 9.10
CA VAL A 368 18.82 1.09 9.79
C VAL A 368 19.87 0.41 10.64
N LYS A 369 21.11 0.21 10.11
CA LYS A 369 22.21 -0.37 10.87
C LYS A 369 22.56 0.45 12.12
N LYS A 370 22.66 1.77 11.97
CA LYS A 370 22.91 2.66 13.11
C LYS A 370 21.76 2.63 14.13
N ALA A 371 20.52 2.52 13.68
CA ALA A 371 19.36 2.40 14.56
C ALA A 371 19.39 1.06 15.32
N TYR A 372 19.73 -0.03 14.65
CA TYR A 372 19.90 -1.33 15.26
C TYR A 372 21.01 -1.32 16.34
N ASP A 373 22.17 -0.78 16.02
CA ASP A 373 23.32 -0.69 16.95
C ASP A 373 22.99 0.17 18.19
N LYS A 374 22.00 1.06 18.10
CA LYS A 374 21.50 1.88 19.21
C LYS A 374 20.26 1.28 19.90
N GLY A 375 19.77 0.14 19.45
CA GLY A 375 18.57 -0.48 19.99
C GLY A 375 17.27 0.23 19.64
N ALA A 376 17.26 1.07 18.59
CA ALA A 376 16.06 1.77 18.11
C ALA A 376 15.20 0.94 17.15
N ILE A 377 15.71 -0.16 16.66
CA ILE A 377 14.99 -1.23 15.96
C ILE A 377 15.59 -2.56 16.41
N SER A 378 14.76 -3.55 16.61
CA SER A 378 15.14 -4.89 17.01
C SER A 378 15.29 -5.82 15.80
N ARG A 379 16.02 -6.93 15.99
CA ARG A 379 16.09 -8.01 15.01
C ARG A 379 14.71 -8.56 14.67
N SER A 380 13.86 -8.78 15.68
CA SER A 380 12.51 -9.32 15.50
C SER A 380 11.60 -8.45 14.65
N GLU A 381 11.71 -7.13 14.76
CA GLU A 381 10.95 -6.19 13.90
C GLU A 381 11.40 -6.30 12.44
N MET A 382 12.71 -6.39 12.18
CA MET A 382 13.25 -6.60 10.84
C MET A 382 12.85 -7.97 10.27
N GLU A 383 12.95 -9.05 11.06
CA GLU A 383 12.52 -10.39 10.65
C GLU A 383 11.04 -10.43 10.28
N THR A 384 10.19 -9.74 11.04
CA THR A 384 8.75 -9.65 10.75
C THR A 384 8.50 -9.04 9.38
N SER A 385 9.16 -7.93 9.05
CA SER A 385 9.03 -7.27 7.75
C SER A 385 9.61 -8.12 6.62
N VAL A 386 10.78 -8.72 6.82
CA VAL A 386 11.42 -9.62 5.84
C VAL A 386 10.56 -10.83 5.53
N LYS A 387 9.92 -11.43 6.53
CA LYS A 387 8.97 -12.54 6.31
C LYS A 387 7.81 -12.15 5.41
N ARG A 388 7.27 -10.95 5.53
CA ARG A 388 6.20 -10.45 4.66
C ARG A 388 6.69 -10.19 3.24
N ILE A 389 7.91 -9.65 3.10
CA ILE A 389 8.54 -9.44 1.78
C ILE A 389 8.78 -10.78 1.08
N LEU A 390 9.43 -11.72 1.74
CA LEU A 390 9.70 -13.04 1.19
C LEU A 390 8.41 -13.84 0.97
N GLY A 391 7.44 -13.72 1.88
CA GLY A 391 6.13 -14.35 1.73
C GLY A 391 5.36 -13.85 0.51
N LEU A 392 5.57 -12.59 0.09
CA LEU A 392 5.05 -12.09 -1.18
C LEU A 392 5.80 -12.72 -2.36
N ILE A 393 7.15 -12.75 -2.31
CA ILE A 393 7.97 -13.33 -3.38
C ILE A 393 7.63 -14.82 -3.57
N LEU A 394 7.40 -15.56 -2.50
CA LEU A 394 7.02 -16.97 -2.54
C LEU A 394 5.63 -17.25 -3.14
N LYS A 395 4.79 -16.23 -3.35
CA LYS A 395 3.51 -16.38 -4.08
C LYS A 395 3.67 -16.35 -5.60
N LEU A 396 4.83 -15.93 -6.08
CA LEU A 396 5.11 -15.87 -7.52
C LEU A 396 5.44 -17.25 -8.06
N ASP A 397 4.90 -17.58 -9.24
CA ASP A 397 5.18 -18.85 -9.94
C ASP A 397 6.51 -18.81 -10.70
#